data_0b09f27cbb1b86d1b8da5be9bce35303
#
_entry.id   0b09f27cbb1b86d1b8da5be9bce35303
#
_cell.length_a   1.000
_cell.length_b   1.000
_cell.length_c   1.000
_cell.angle_alpha   90.00
_cell.angle_beta   90.00
_cell.angle_gamma   90.00
#
_symmetry.space_group_name_H-M   'P 1'
#
loop_
_entity.id
_entity.type
_entity.pdbx_description
1 polymer ?
#
loop_
_entity_poly.entity_id
_entity_poly.type
_entity_poly.pdbx_seq_one_letter_code
_entity_poly.pdbx_strand_id
1 'polypeptide(L)'
;MSHQENPLQRPPAATRYAEELARLKQSDDAPCPPGWLLSQPAARAFILGDDTRGISRKIVIGPAAVERMLVTLATGRGLMLVGEPGTAKSLLSELLATAICGDAGLTIQGGASVTEDQIKYGWNYALLINQGPSPQALVPAPLYQGMRDGKIVRFEEITRTPLEVQDCLLGMLSDRVMAIPELTGDESQLYARAGFNIIATANTRDRGVNEMSAALKRRFDFETVFPIMDFQQELELVASASARLLAHSGIPHKIPDAVLELLVHTFRDLRADGDKKTSMDTLSAIMSTAEAVNVAHAVGVRAWFLANRAGEPTDLVDCIAGTIVKDNEDDRARLRRYFEQRVGKHKEAHWQAYYQARHRLP
;
A
#
# COMPACT_ATOMS: atom_id res chain seq x y z
N MET A 1 -17.98 21.76 -27.08
CA MET A 1 -16.66 21.24 -26.62
C MET A 1 -16.93 20.43 -25.37
N SER A 2 -16.92 19.10 -25.49
CA SER A 2 -17.07 18.18 -24.37
C SER A 2 -15.85 18.36 -23.46
N HIS A 3 -16.05 18.81 -22.22
CA HIS A 3 -15.04 18.69 -21.18
C HIS A 3 -14.76 17.19 -21.01
N GLN A 4 -13.71 16.66 -21.64
CA GLN A 4 -13.14 15.39 -21.24
C GLN A 4 -12.67 15.62 -19.79
N GLU A 5 -13.39 15.07 -18.81
CA GLU A 5 -12.91 15.03 -17.44
C GLU A 5 -11.55 14.34 -17.46
N ASN A 6 -10.52 15.04 -17.00
CA ASN A 6 -9.20 14.45 -16.84
C ASN A 6 -9.33 13.22 -15.92
N PRO A 7 -8.84 12.04 -16.36
CA PRO A 7 -8.95 10.84 -15.55
C PRO A 7 -8.21 11.01 -14.22
N LEU A 8 -8.74 10.40 -13.16
CA LEU A 8 -8.06 10.38 -11.86
C LEU A 8 -6.69 9.72 -12.01
N GLN A 9 -5.64 10.36 -11.50
CA GLN A 9 -4.27 9.83 -11.58
C GLN A 9 -4.13 8.46 -10.88
N ARG A 10 -4.85 8.28 -9.75
CA ARG A 10 -4.95 7.01 -9.03
C ARG A 10 -6.40 6.78 -8.57
N PRO A 11 -7.22 6.12 -9.37
CA PRO A 11 -8.57 5.77 -8.94
C PRO A 11 -8.55 4.88 -7.69
N PRO A 12 -9.46 5.07 -6.72
CA PRO A 12 -9.64 4.16 -5.60
C PRO A 12 -9.86 2.71 -6.06
N ALA A 13 -9.47 1.73 -5.25
CA ALA A 13 -9.64 0.31 -5.59
C ALA A 13 -11.11 -0.04 -5.88
N ALA A 14 -12.05 0.55 -5.16
CA ALA A 14 -13.48 0.36 -5.39
C ALA A 14 -13.92 0.75 -6.81
N THR A 15 -13.39 1.85 -7.35
CA THR A 15 -13.64 2.30 -8.73
C THR A 15 -12.89 1.44 -9.74
N ARG A 16 -11.61 1.17 -9.46
CA ARG A 16 -10.72 0.42 -10.35
C ARG A 16 -11.21 -1.01 -10.59
N TYR A 17 -11.80 -1.64 -9.60
CA TYR A 17 -12.25 -3.03 -9.62
C TYR A 17 -13.77 -3.16 -9.47
N ALA A 18 -14.54 -2.12 -9.83
CA ALA A 18 -15.99 -2.07 -9.65
C ALA A 18 -16.72 -3.26 -10.31
N GLU A 19 -16.32 -3.64 -11.53
CA GLU A 19 -16.91 -4.77 -12.23
C GLU A 19 -16.62 -6.11 -11.56
N GLU A 20 -15.40 -6.29 -11.02
CA GLU A 20 -15.03 -7.52 -10.32
C GLU A 20 -15.77 -7.63 -8.98
N LEU A 21 -15.91 -6.52 -8.25
CA LEU A 21 -16.70 -6.46 -7.01
C LEU A 21 -18.17 -6.79 -7.27
N ALA A 22 -18.75 -6.23 -8.35
CA ALA A 22 -20.12 -6.51 -8.72
C ALA A 22 -20.34 -7.99 -9.07
N ARG A 23 -19.43 -8.60 -9.84
CA ARG A 23 -19.47 -10.04 -10.17
C ARG A 23 -19.38 -10.92 -8.93
N LEU A 24 -18.43 -10.61 -8.03
CA LEU A 24 -18.29 -11.35 -6.78
C LEU A 24 -19.55 -11.25 -5.93
N LYS A 25 -20.09 -10.04 -5.76
CA LYS A 25 -21.31 -9.84 -4.98
C LYS A 25 -22.52 -10.57 -5.56
N GLN A 26 -22.63 -10.67 -6.87
CA GLN A 26 -23.71 -11.38 -7.56
C GLN A 26 -23.66 -12.92 -7.36
N SER A 27 -22.44 -13.46 -7.23
CA SER A 27 -22.20 -14.91 -7.12
C SER A 27 -21.81 -15.34 -5.70
N ASP A 28 -22.01 -14.48 -4.69
CA ASP A 28 -21.61 -14.72 -3.30
C ASP A 28 -22.78 -15.30 -2.50
N ASP A 29 -22.85 -16.64 -2.47
CA ASP A 29 -23.87 -17.39 -1.71
C ASP A 29 -23.35 -17.82 -0.33
N ALA A 30 -22.12 -17.48 0.05
CA ALA A 30 -21.53 -17.87 1.32
C ALA A 30 -22.02 -16.98 2.48
N PRO A 31 -21.99 -17.47 3.73
CA PRO A 31 -22.29 -16.65 4.90
C PRO A 31 -21.39 -15.42 4.98
N CYS A 32 -22.03 -14.25 5.07
CA CYS A 32 -21.31 -12.97 5.12
C CYS A 32 -21.28 -12.44 6.56
N PRO A 33 -20.10 -12.02 7.08
CA PRO A 33 -20.06 -11.37 8.39
C PRO A 33 -20.92 -10.09 8.45
N PRO A 34 -21.54 -9.77 9.59
CA PRO A 34 -22.40 -8.60 9.71
C PRO A 34 -21.67 -7.29 9.33
N GLY A 35 -22.27 -6.50 8.45
CA GLY A 35 -21.72 -5.23 7.98
C GLY A 35 -20.68 -5.34 6.86
N TRP A 36 -20.37 -6.56 6.40
CA TRP A 36 -19.46 -6.75 5.26
C TRP A 36 -20.19 -6.71 3.91
N LEU A 37 -19.48 -6.27 2.88
CA LEU A 37 -19.96 -6.29 1.49
C LEU A 37 -19.89 -7.69 0.87
N LEU A 38 -18.76 -8.38 1.09
CA LEU A 38 -18.45 -9.71 0.56
C LEU A 38 -18.23 -10.70 1.71
N SER A 39 -18.60 -11.97 1.47
CA SER A 39 -18.21 -13.06 2.36
C SER A 39 -16.69 -13.24 2.41
N GLN A 40 -16.18 -13.98 3.40
CA GLN A 40 -14.74 -14.27 3.48
C GLN A 40 -14.18 -14.99 2.23
N PRO A 41 -14.84 -16.00 1.65
CA PRO A 41 -14.41 -16.62 0.41
C PRO A 41 -14.39 -15.66 -0.78
N ALA A 42 -15.40 -14.79 -0.91
CA ALA A 42 -15.45 -13.80 -1.99
C ALA A 42 -14.40 -12.69 -1.80
N ALA A 43 -14.20 -12.19 -0.57
CA ALA A 43 -13.14 -11.24 -0.26
C ALA A 43 -11.74 -11.83 -0.53
N ARG A 44 -11.50 -13.10 -0.20
CA ARG A 44 -10.27 -13.83 -0.54
C ARG A 44 -10.07 -13.90 -2.06
N ALA A 45 -11.10 -14.26 -2.81
CA ALA A 45 -11.06 -14.31 -4.27
C ALA A 45 -10.78 -12.92 -4.88
N PHE A 46 -11.37 -11.86 -4.32
CA PHE A 46 -11.08 -10.48 -4.74
C PHE A 46 -9.59 -10.13 -4.62
N ILE A 47 -8.94 -10.54 -3.56
CA ILE A 47 -7.53 -10.22 -3.28
C ILE A 47 -6.58 -11.10 -4.09
N LEU A 48 -6.78 -12.41 -4.06
CA LEU A 48 -5.85 -13.39 -4.64
C LEU A 48 -6.10 -13.67 -6.13
N GLY A 49 -7.25 -13.27 -6.64
CA GLY A 49 -7.73 -13.61 -7.97
C GLY A 49 -8.50 -14.93 -8.01
N ASP A 50 -9.33 -15.07 -9.03
CA ASP A 50 -10.09 -16.28 -9.35
C ASP A 50 -10.39 -16.29 -10.86
N ASP A 51 -9.62 -17.05 -11.61
CA ASP A 51 -9.72 -17.10 -13.07
C ASP A 51 -11.08 -17.63 -13.52
N THR A 52 -11.71 -18.52 -12.74
CA THR A 52 -13.02 -19.10 -13.08
C THR A 52 -14.13 -18.05 -13.05
N ARG A 53 -13.99 -17.04 -12.21
CA ARG A 53 -14.91 -15.89 -12.09
C ARG A 53 -14.43 -14.65 -12.81
N GLY A 54 -13.27 -14.73 -13.50
CA GLY A 54 -12.66 -13.58 -14.18
C GLY A 54 -12.20 -12.48 -13.20
N ILE A 55 -11.72 -12.86 -12.03
CA ILE A 55 -11.19 -11.96 -11.02
C ILE A 55 -9.66 -11.93 -11.12
N SER A 56 -9.11 -10.77 -11.37
CA SER A 56 -7.67 -10.60 -11.52
C SER A 56 -6.94 -10.73 -10.17
N ARG A 57 -5.73 -11.30 -10.20
CA ARG A 57 -4.83 -11.27 -9.04
C ARG A 57 -4.31 -9.86 -8.80
N LYS A 58 -4.40 -9.37 -7.57
CA LYS A 58 -4.04 -7.99 -7.20
C LYS A 58 -2.75 -7.89 -6.40
N ILE A 59 -2.40 -8.97 -5.70
CA ILE A 59 -1.22 -9.03 -4.85
C ILE A 59 -0.66 -10.45 -4.81
N VAL A 60 0.64 -10.57 -4.62
CA VAL A 60 1.32 -11.85 -4.39
C VAL A 60 1.49 -12.05 -2.89
N ILE A 61 0.65 -12.90 -2.32
CA ILE A 61 0.66 -13.27 -0.90
C ILE A 61 0.10 -14.68 -0.73
N GLY A 62 0.52 -15.38 0.32
CA GLY A 62 0.02 -16.72 0.60
C GLY A 62 -1.47 -16.74 0.99
N PRO A 63 -2.27 -17.69 0.47
CA PRO A 63 -3.71 -17.76 0.77
C PRO A 63 -4.03 -17.83 2.25
N ALA A 64 -3.27 -18.61 3.03
CA ALA A 64 -3.45 -18.76 4.46
C ALA A 64 -3.25 -17.42 5.23
N ALA A 65 -2.37 -16.52 4.75
CA ALA A 65 -2.20 -15.20 5.34
C ALA A 65 -3.45 -14.34 5.13
N VAL A 66 -4.02 -14.33 3.92
CA VAL A 66 -5.26 -13.59 3.63
C VAL A 66 -6.42 -14.14 4.46
N GLU A 67 -6.53 -15.46 4.60
CA GLU A 67 -7.56 -16.10 5.42
C GLU A 67 -7.46 -15.69 6.90
N ARG A 68 -6.25 -15.68 7.49
CA ARG A 68 -6.05 -15.18 8.86
C ARG A 68 -6.45 -13.72 9.02
N MET A 69 -6.08 -12.86 8.06
CA MET A 69 -6.45 -11.44 8.07
C MET A 69 -7.97 -11.25 8.03
N LEU A 70 -8.66 -11.99 7.16
CA LEU A 70 -10.13 -11.93 7.06
C LEU A 70 -10.79 -12.44 8.34
N VAL A 71 -10.27 -13.51 8.94
CA VAL A 71 -10.76 -14.02 10.24
C VAL A 71 -10.55 -12.98 11.33
N THR A 72 -9.36 -12.38 11.44
CA THR A 72 -9.09 -11.29 12.41
C THR A 72 -10.10 -10.15 12.25
N LEU A 73 -10.31 -9.66 11.02
CA LEU A 73 -11.22 -8.53 10.75
C LEU A 73 -12.69 -8.85 11.00
N ALA A 74 -13.09 -10.13 10.97
CA ALA A 74 -14.44 -10.59 11.35
C ALA A 74 -14.61 -10.74 12.87
N THR A 75 -13.51 -10.63 13.64
CA THR A 75 -13.55 -10.65 15.11
C THR A 75 -13.57 -9.24 15.70
N GLY A 76 -13.45 -9.14 17.01
CA GLY A 76 -13.29 -7.86 17.71
C GLY A 76 -11.87 -7.27 17.70
N ARG A 77 -10.89 -7.91 17.05
CA ARG A 77 -9.48 -7.46 17.07
C ARG A 77 -9.13 -6.66 15.84
N GLY A 78 -8.30 -5.61 15.98
CA GLY A 78 -7.71 -4.92 14.86
C GLY A 78 -6.67 -5.77 14.12
N LEU A 79 -6.39 -5.45 12.89
CA LEU A 79 -5.33 -6.10 12.09
C LEU A 79 -4.11 -5.18 11.99
N MET A 80 -2.93 -5.68 12.37
CA MET A 80 -1.66 -4.99 12.22
C MET A 80 -0.83 -5.64 11.11
N LEU A 81 -0.64 -4.95 9.99
CA LEU A 81 0.25 -5.37 8.90
C LEU A 81 1.66 -4.84 9.17
N VAL A 82 2.61 -5.73 9.39
CA VAL A 82 4.01 -5.38 9.60
C VAL A 82 4.87 -5.91 8.45
N GLY A 83 5.98 -5.26 8.17
CA GLY A 83 6.91 -5.71 7.13
C GLY A 83 7.85 -4.59 6.69
N GLU A 84 8.76 -4.93 5.79
CA GLU A 84 9.69 -3.95 5.22
C GLU A 84 8.96 -2.90 4.38
N PRO A 85 9.52 -1.70 4.21
CA PRO A 85 9.01 -0.74 3.24
C PRO A 85 8.86 -1.35 1.85
N GLY A 86 7.78 -1.00 1.14
CA GLY A 86 7.54 -1.46 -0.23
C GLY A 86 7.01 -2.90 -0.37
N THR A 87 6.65 -3.59 0.71
CA THR A 87 6.01 -4.93 0.67
C THR A 87 4.51 -4.88 0.39
N ALA A 88 3.99 -3.76 -0.11
CA ALA A 88 2.59 -3.57 -0.49
C ALA A 88 1.56 -3.63 0.67
N LYS A 89 1.97 -3.36 1.93
CA LYS A 89 1.05 -3.30 3.09
C LYS A 89 -0.13 -2.35 2.87
N SER A 90 0.13 -1.13 2.38
CA SER A 90 -0.91 -0.14 2.11
C SER A 90 -1.85 -0.55 0.96
N LEU A 91 -1.35 -1.26 -0.06
CA LEU A 91 -2.21 -1.85 -1.07
C LEU A 91 -3.08 -2.96 -0.49
N LEU A 92 -2.52 -3.82 0.34
CA LEU A 92 -3.24 -4.91 0.99
C LEU A 92 -4.33 -4.36 1.93
N SER A 93 -4.03 -3.33 2.73
CA SER A 93 -5.02 -2.66 3.57
C SER A 93 -6.15 -2.02 2.75
N GLU A 94 -5.82 -1.40 1.61
CA GLU A 94 -6.81 -0.84 0.66
C GLU A 94 -7.71 -1.94 0.08
N LEU A 95 -7.14 -3.06 -0.36
CA LEU A 95 -7.90 -4.18 -0.94
C LEU A 95 -8.82 -4.85 0.10
N LEU A 96 -8.32 -5.07 1.32
CA LEU A 96 -9.11 -5.63 2.42
C LEU A 96 -10.30 -4.72 2.77
N ALA A 97 -10.05 -3.42 2.97
CA ALA A 97 -11.11 -2.45 3.26
C ALA A 97 -12.14 -2.38 2.11
N THR A 98 -11.67 -2.38 0.85
CA THR A 98 -12.55 -2.39 -0.33
C THR A 98 -13.41 -3.64 -0.40
N ALA A 99 -12.85 -4.82 -0.17
CA ALA A 99 -13.60 -6.09 -0.17
C ALA A 99 -14.65 -6.14 0.95
N ILE A 100 -14.34 -5.57 2.11
CA ILE A 100 -15.20 -5.60 3.30
C ILE A 100 -16.28 -4.52 3.26
N CYS A 101 -15.93 -3.27 2.95
CA CYS A 101 -16.85 -2.13 3.05
C CYS A 101 -17.26 -1.55 1.70
N GLY A 102 -16.73 -2.01 0.58
CA GLY A 102 -16.91 -1.38 -0.74
C GLY A 102 -16.16 -0.05 -0.90
N ASP A 103 -15.39 0.36 0.09
CA ASP A 103 -14.70 1.64 0.15
C ASP A 103 -13.46 1.53 1.05
N ALA A 104 -12.39 2.20 0.67
CA ALA A 104 -11.14 2.27 1.44
C ALA A 104 -10.71 3.71 1.76
N GLY A 105 -11.65 4.66 1.65
CA GLY A 105 -11.36 6.10 1.77
C GLY A 105 -11.07 6.58 3.18
N LEU A 106 -11.50 5.86 4.22
CA LEU A 106 -11.25 6.23 5.61
C LEU A 106 -9.80 5.89 5.99
N THR A 107 -8.89 6.82 5.71
CA THR A 107 -7.46 6.61 5.92
C THR A 107 -6.88 7.70 6.82
N ILE A 108 -6.11 7.26 7.81
CA ILE A 108 -5.28 8.11 8.68
C ILE A 108 -3.83 7.83 8.30
N GLN A 109 -3.10 8.87 7.93
CA GLN A 109 -1.67 8.76 7.68
C GLN A 109 -0.89 9.11 8.95
N GLY A 110 -0.17 8.15 9.51
CA GLY A 110 0.66 8.35 10.70
C GLY A 110 1.82 9.32 10.44
N GLY A 111 2.10 10.13 11.42
CA GLY A 111 3.17 11.13 11.39
C GLY A 111 3.31 11.84 12.74
N ALA A 112 4.46 12.48 12.96
CA ALA A 112 4.76 13.16 14.22
C ALA A 112 3.82 14.35 14.54
N SER A 113 3.16 14.91 13.54
CA SER A 113 2.24 16.05 13.69
C SER A 113 0.76 15.65 13.73
N VAL A 114 0.45 14.35 13.69
CA VAL A 114 -0.94 13.88 13.76
C VAL A 114 -1.50 14.13 15.15
N THR A 115 -2.69 14.72 15.20
CA THR A 115 -3.41 15.01 16.44
C THR A 115 -4.63 14.12 16.59
N GLU A 116 -5.16 14.02 17.80
CA GLU A 116 -6.35 13.23 18.11
C GLU A 116 -7.58 13.69 17.32
N ASP A 117 -7.72 15.00 17.11
CA ASP A 117 -8.82 15.58 16.33
C ASP A 117 -8.85 15.12 14.87
N GLN A 118 -7.67 14.89 14.29
CA GLN A 118 -7.56 14.37 12.91
C GLN A 118 -7.93 12.89 12.80
N ILE A 119 -7.98 12.19 13.93
CA ILE A 119 -8.26 10.76 14.04
C ILE A 119 -9.72 10.53 14.43
N LYS A 120 -10.18 11.17 15.51
CA LYS A 120 -11.51 10.96 16.10
C LYS A 120 -12.55 11.90 15.52
N TYR A 121 -12.53 13.14 15.93
CA TYR A 121 -13.41 14.24 15.47
C TYR A 121 -12.80 15.58 15.88
N GLY A 122 -13.16 16.62 15.14
CA GLY A 122 -12.85 18.01 15.48
C GLY A 122 -14.12 18.83 15.64
N TRP A 123 -13.95 20.16 15.77
CA TRP A 123 -15.05 21.09 15.92
C TRP A 123 -15.05 22.16 14.86
N ASN A 124 -16.23 22.48 14.31
CA ASN A 124 -16.42 23.71 13.58
C ASN A 124 -16.51 24.87 14.58
N TYR A 125 -15.41 25.59 14.76
CA TYR A 125 -15.30 26.66 15.76
C TYR A 125 -16.31 27.78 15.58
N ALA A 126 -16.74 28.10 14.36
CA ALA A 126 -17.76 29.11 14.11
C ALA A 126 -19.13 28.68 14.67
N LEU A 127 -19.49 27.42 14.49
CA LEU A 127 -20.73 26.89 15.07
C LEU A 127 -20.60 26.70 16.57
N LEU A 128 -19.45 26.23 17.05
CA LEU A 128 -19.18 26.02 18.47
C LEU A 128 -19.32 27.32 19.29
N ILE A 129 -18.79 28.44 18.78
CA ILE A 129 -18.87 29.75 19.45
C ILE A 129 -20.32 30.27 19.41
N ASN A 130 -21.04 30.04 18.32
CA ASN A 130 -22.40 30.62 18.14
C ASN A 130 -23.49 29.80 18.85
N GLN A 131 -23.37 28.47 18.91
CA GLN A 131 -24.44 27.56 19.34
C GLN A 131 -24.03 26.62 20.49
N GLY A 132 -22.74 26.63 20.89
CA GLY A 132 -22.18 25.67 21.82
C GLY A 132 -21.90 24.30 21.19
N PRO A 133 -21.40 23.34 22.00
CA PRO A 133 -21.20 21.96 21.55
C PRO A 133 -22.49 21.32 21.09
N SER A 134 -22.49 20.81 19.88
CA SER A 134 -23.67 20.16 19.26
C SER A 134 -23.21 19.19 18.16
N PRO A 135 -24.01 18.17 17.80
CA PRO A 135 -23.69 17.28 16.70
C PRO A 135 -23.47 18.00 15.36
N GLN A 136 -24.10 19.16 15.17
CA GLN A 136 -23.94 19.97 13.96
C GLN A 136 -22.60 20.70 13.91
N ALA A 137 -22.04 21.01 15.06
CA ALA A 137 -20.71 21.64 15.18
C ALA A 137 -19.57 20.60 15.14
N LEU A 138 -19.87 19.30 15.33
CA LEU A 138 -18.88 18.22 15.27
C LEU A 138 -18.45 17.96 13.81
N VAL A 139 -17.14 17.91 13.58
CA VAL A 139 -16.53 17.57 12.30
C VAL A 139 -15.98 16.15 12.39
N PRO A 140 -16.64 15.15 11.75
CA PRO A 140 -16.26 13.77 11.89
C PRO A 140 -14.93 13.48 11.16
N ALA A 141 -13.93 12.92 11.89
CA ALA A 141 -12.69 12.38 11.36
C ALA A 141 -12.85 10.87 11.02
N PRO A 142 -11.85 10.21 10.42
CA PRO A 142 -12.02 8.85 9.91
C PRO A 142 -12.53 7.82 10.92
N LEU A 143 -12.06 7.85 12.18
CA LEU A 143 -12.55 6.90 13.20
C LEU A 143 -14.03 7.13 13.54
N TYR A 144 -14.44 8.37 13.72
CA TYR A 144 -15.84 8.68 13.96
C TYR A 144 -16.72 8.15 12.83
N GLN A 145 -16.33 8.44 11.57
CA GLN A 145 -17.06 7.97 10.39
C GLN A 145 -17.09 6.44 10.32
N GLY A 146 -15.93 5.78 10.54
CA GLY A 146 -15.83 4.33 10.51
C GLY A 146 -16.73 3.67 11.56
N MET A 147 -16.75 4.16 12.78
CA MET A 147 -17.61 3.66 13.86
C MET A 147 -19.08 3.88 13.56
N ARG A 148 -19.45 5.11 13.14
CA ARG A 148 -20.84 5.48 12.81
C ARG A 148 -21.40 4.64 11.65
N ASP A 149 -20.59 4.39 10.63
CA ASP A 149 -21.04 3.80 9.36
C ASP A 149 -20.69 2.30 9.24
N GLY A 150 -20.03 1.69 10.26
CA GLY A 150 -19.62 0.29 10.24
C GLY A 150 -18.56 0.00 9.18
N LYS A 151 -17.56 0.87 9.03
CA LYS A 151 -16.53 0.75 7.99
C LYS A 151 -15.15 0.46 8.56
N ILE A 152 -14.29 -0.14 7.75
CA ILE A 152 -12.87 -0.30 8.06
C ILE A 152 -12.18 1.05 7.98
N VAL A 153 -11.41 1.36 9.02
CA VAL A 153 -10.49 2.52 9.05
C VAL A 153 -9.07 2.02 8.87
N ARG A 154 -8.34 2.62 7.95
CA ARG A 154 -6.95 2.31 7.68
C ARG A 154 -6.05 3.31 8.38
N PHE A 155 -5.14 2.84 9.24
CA PHE A 155 -4.15 3.66 9.89
C PHE A 155 -2.76 3.30 9.34
N GLU A 156 -2.31 4.07 8.35
CA GLU A 156 -1.03 3.84 7.69
C GLU A 156 0.12 4.39 8.54
N GLU A 157 1.19 3.59 8.70
CA GLU A 157 2.41 3.96 9.44
C GLU A 157 2.15 4.42 10.88
N ILE A 158 1.29 3.70 11.62
CA ILE A 158 0.85 4.06 12.98
C ILE A 158 2.02 4.35 13.93
N THR A 159 3.14 3.65 13.81
CA THR A 159 4.33 3.81 14.64
C THR A 159 5.05 5.16 14.47
N ARG A 160 4.71 5.94 13.44
CA ARG A 160 5.20 7.32 13.29
C ARG A 160 4.41 8.34 14.08
N THR A 161 3.26 7.94 14.63
CA THR A 161 2.39 8.80 15.44
C THR A 161 2.86 8.79 16.90
N PRO A 162 2.76 9.91 17.64
CA PRO A 162 3.05 9.94 19.07
C PRO A 162 2.27 8.88 19.85
N LEU A 163 2.85 8.33 20.92
CA LEU A 163 2.29 7.23 21.68
C LEU A 163 0.92 7.60 22.29
N GLU A 164 0.80 8.81 22.80
CA GLU A 164 -0.43 9.32 23.41
C GLU A 164 -1.59 9.34 22.40
N VAL A 165 -1.27 9.67 21.14
CA VAL A 165 -2.25 9.68 20.05
C VAL A 165 -2.57 8.26 19.57
N GLN A 166 -1.59 7.33 19.57
CA GLN A 166 -1.88 5.92 19.30
C GLN A 166 -2.84 5.32 20.34
N ASP A 167 -2.64 5.66 21.62
CA ASP A 167 -3.43 5.10 22.72
C ASP A 167 -4.90 5.59 22.72
N CYS A 168 -5.24 6.64 21.97
CA CYS A 168 -6.65 7.02 21.79
C CYS A 168 -7.49 5.90 21.14
N LEU A 169 -6.85 4.94 20.44
CA LEU A 169 -7.53 3.78 19.85
C LEU A 169 -8.00 2.73 20.86
N LEU A 170 -7.50 2.77 22.09
CA LEU A 170 -7.74 1.71 23.09
C LEU A 170 -9.23 1.48 23.37
N GLY A 171 -9.98 2.54 23.67
CA GLY A 171 -11.42 2.44 23.93
C GLY A 171 -12.21 1.93 22.73
N MET A 172 -11.86 2.39 21.52
CA MET A 172 -12.55 2.01 20.29
C MET A 172 -12.28 0.56 19.87
N LEU A 173 -11.11 0.03 20.19
CA LEU A 173 -10.77 -1.38 19.94
C LEU A 173 -11.26 -2.32 21.04
N SER A 174 -11.34 -1.85 22.32
CA SER A 174 -11.76 -2.67 23.46
C SER A 174 -13.28 -2.70 23.60
N ASP A 175 -13.86 -1.53 23.78
CA ASP A 175 -15.25 -1.38 24.20
C ASP A 175 -16.16 -1.00 23.02
N ARG A 176 -15.56 -0.75 21.85
CA ARG A 176 -16.26 -0.32 20.64
C ARG A 176 -17.08 0.96 20.84
N VAL A 177 -16.59 1.84 21.70
CA VAL A 177 -17.21 3.12 22.05
C VAL A 177 -16.21 4.26 21.95
N MET A 178 -16.66 5.40 21.45
CA MET A 178 -15.93 6.68 21.46
C MET A 178 -16.71 7.65 22.34
N ALA A 179 -16.08 8.12 23.41
CA ALA A 179 -16.62 9.17 24.25
C ALA A 179 -16.48 10.53 23.56
N ILE A 180 -17.53 11.36 23.67
CA ILE A 180 -17.61 12.75 23.16
C ILE A 180 -18.01 13.60 24.36
N PRO A 181 -17.07 13.92 25.29
CA PRO A 181 -17.40 14.53 26.57
C PRO A 181 -18.00 15.94 26.48
N GLU A 182 -17.87 16.59 25.33
CA GLU A 182 -18.46 17.90 25.07
C GLU A 182 -19.96 17.83 24.78
N LEU A 183 -20.49 16.66 24.44
CA LEU A 183 -21.92 16.44 24.21
C LEU A 183 -22.56 15.82 25.45
N THR A 184 -23.89 15.86 25.52
CA THR A 184 -24.68 15.37 26.67
C THR A 184 -25.70 14.31 26.22
N GLY A 185 -26.15 13.48 27.16
CA GLY A 185 -27.14 12.44 26.89
C GLY A 185 -26.59 11.36 25.96
N ASP A 186 -27.44 10.85 25.08
CA ASP A 186 -27.11 9.77 24.15
C ASP A 186 -26.04 10.16 23.11
N GLU A 187 -25.87 11.45 22.87
CA GLU A 187 -24.89 11.98 21.92
C GLU A 187 -23.46 12.01 22.48
N SER A 188 -23.29 11.87 23.80
CA SER A 188 -21.99 11.84 24.47
C SER A 188 -21.17 10.57 24.20
N GLN A 189 -21.75 9.58 23.54
CA GLN A 189 -21.11 8.32 23.20
C GLN A 189 -21.48 7.84 21.79
N LEU A 190 -20.48 7.45 21.03
CA LEU A 190 -20.67 6.82 19.71
C LEU A 190 -20.31 5.34 19.80
N TYR A 191 -21.28 4.45 19.64
CA TYR A 191 -21.07 3.01 19.56
C TYR A 191 -20.76 2.59 18.12
N ALA A 192 -19.77 1.71 17.96
CA ALA A 192 -19.40 1.20 16.64
C ALA A 192 -20.50 0.28 16.07
N ARG A 193 -20.86 0.51 14.81
CA ARG A 193 -21.75 -0.39 14.06
C ARG A 193 -21.01 -1.62 13.57
N ALA A 194 -21.76 -2.70 13.30
CA ALA A 194 -21.25 -3.92 12.68
C ALA A 194 -20.48 -3.61 11.38
N GLY A 195 -19.33 -4.28 11.18
CA GLY A 195 -18.42 -4.02 10.07
C GLY A 195 -17.26 -3.09 10.42
N PHE A 196 -17.35 -2.28 11.50
CA PHE A 196 -16.24 -1.44 11.93
C PHE A 196 -15.05 -2.28 12.42
N ASN A 197 -13.88 -1.96 11.88
CA ASN A 197 -12.60 -2.43 12.43
C ASN A 197 -11.47 -1.50 11.98
N ILE A 198 -10.24 -1.76 12.47
CA ILE A 198 -9.06 -0.97 12.15
C ILE A 198 -8.01 -1.89 11.51
N ILE A 199 -7.47 -1.47 10.36
CA ILE A 199 -6.26 -2.03 9.77
C ILE A 199 -5.15 -1.02 9.96
N ALA A 200 -4.13 -1.37 10.74
CA ALA A 200 -2.95 -0.53 10.91
C ALA A 200 -1.76 -1.11 10.15
N THR A 201 -0.86 -0.24 9.68
CA THR A 201 0.40 -0.66 9.06
C THR A 201 1.59 -0.10 9.82
N ALA A 202 2.69 -0.87 9.86
CA ALA A 202 3.96 -0.43 10.42
C ALA A 202 5.14 -1.01 9.63
N ASN A 203 6.24 -0.26 9.60
CA ASN A 203 7.48 -0.71 9.01
C ASN A 203 8.39 -1.30 10.09
N THR A 204 9.00 -2.45 9.81
CA THR A 204 9.89 -3.14 10.76
C THR A 204 11.28 -2.51 10.89
N ARG A 205 11.71 -1.69 9.92
CA ARG A 205 13.04 -1.10 9.85
C ARG A 205 13.09 0.42 10.04
N ASP A 206 11.97 1.09 10.29
CA ASP A 206 11.95 2.53 10.49
C ASP A 206 12.69 2.92 11.78
N ARG A 207 13.65 3.86 11.66
CA ARG A 207 14.32 4.49 12.80
C ARG A 207 13.49 5.67 13.28
N GLY A 208 13.46 5.90 14.60
CA GLY A 208 12.73 7.02 15.19
C GLY A 208 11.21 6.84 15.24
N VAL A 209 10.74 5.59 15.24
CA VAL A 209 9.33 5.24 15.46
C VAL A 209 9.01 5.14 16.95
N ASN A 210 7.79 5.51 17.31
CA ASN A 210 7.27 5.31 18.64
C ASN A 210 6.82 3.85 18.80
N GLU A 211 7.34 3.16 19.80
CA GLU A 211 6.83 1.82 20.11
C GLU A 211 5.40 1.92 20.62
N MET A 212 4.54 1.04 20.08
CA MET A 212 3.16 0.91 20.57
C MET A 212 3.15 0.43 22.02
N SER A 213 2.21 0.93 22.81
CA SER A 213 1.99 0.44 24.16
C SER A 213 1.63 -1.06 24.17
N ALA A 214 2.00 -1.77 25.24
CA ALA A 214 1.63 -3.19 25.40
C ALA A 214 0.10 -3.37 25.42
N ALA A 215 -0.63 -2.38 25.92
CA ALA A 215 -2.08 -2.35 25.92
C ALA A 215 -2.64 -2.32 24.49
N LEU A 216 -2.10 -1.45 23.65
CA LEU A 216 -2.53 -1.34 22.26
C LEU A 216 -2.12 -2.57 21.43
N LYS A 217 -0.88 -3.07 21.58
CA LYS A 217 -0.42 -4.31 20.92
C LYS A 217 -1.37 -5.50 21.15
N ARG A 218 -1.94 -5.63 22.35
CA ARG A 218 -2.90 -6.71 22.68
C ARG A 218 -4.25 -6.61 21.97
N ARG A 219 -4.59 -5.49 21.34
CA ARG A 219 -5.85 -5.28 20.61
C ARG A 219 -5.72 -5.57 19.11
N PHE A 220 -4.50 -5.82 18.65
CA PHE A 220 -4.22 -6.19 17.28
C PHE A 220 -3.77 -7.65 17.16
N ASP A 221 -4.14 -8.29 16.07
CA ASP A 221 -3.46 -9.47 15.56
C ASP A 221 -2.47 -9.02 14.48
N PHE A 222 -1.26 -9.55 14.57
CA PHE A 222 -0.15 -9.15 13.70
C PHE A 222 0.02 -10.12 12.55
N GLU A 223 0.09 -9.61 11.34
CA GLU A 223 0.44 -10.39 10.16
C GLU A 223 1.64 -9.76 9.45
N THR A 224 2.67 -10.57 9.19
CA THR A 224 3.88 -10.10 8.53
C THR A 224 3.74 -10.24 7.02
N VAL A 225 3.93 -9.13 6.31
CA VAL A 225 3.94 -9.10 4.85
C VAL A 225 5.39 -9.16 4.38
N PHE A 226 5.76 -10.30 3.80
CA PHE A 226 7.11 -10.54 3.31
C PHE A 226 7.30 -10.02 1.88
N PRO A 227 8.54 -9.67 1.49
CA PRO A 227 8.89 -9.46 0.08
C PRO A 227 8.60 -10.71 -0.76
N ILE A 228 8.35 -10.53 -2.05
CA ILE A 228 8.14 -11.65 -2.98
C ILE A 228 9.47 -12.38 -3.16
N MET A 229 9.51 -13.67 -2.77
CA MET A 229 10.72 -14.49 -2.84
C MET A 229 10.90 -15.20 -4.20
N ASP A 230 9.82 -15.48 -4.91
CA ASP A 230 9.85 -16.11 -6.22
C ASP A 230 10.12 -15.08 -7.32
N PHE A 231 11.13 -15.35 -8.16
CA PHE A 231 11.53 -14.45 -9.25
C PHE A 231 10.44 -14.30 -10.29
N GLN A 232 9.84 -15.41 -10.71
CA GLN A 232 8.85 -15.40 -11.77
C GLN A 232 7.59 -14.66 -11.35
N GLN A 233 7.14 -14.86 -10.11
CA GLN A 233 5.99 -14.14 -9.55
C GLN A 233 6.26 -12.64 -9.43
N GLU A 234 7.48 -12.24 -9.06
CA GLU A 234 7.85 -10.81 -9.00
C GLU A 234 7.88 -10.20 -10.41
N LEU A 235 8.44 -10.92 -11.39
CA LEU A 235 8.49 -10.50 -12.79
C LEU A 235 7.08 -10.31 -13.37
N GLU A 236 6.19 -11.27 -13.18
CA GLU A 236 4.79 -11.21 -13.63
C GLU A 236 4.04 -10.04 -12.99
N LEU A 237 4.27 -9.80 -11.69
CA LEU A 237 3.65 -8.66 -11.00
C LEU A 237 4.16 -7.33 -11.56
N VAL A 238 5.48 -7.17 -11.73
CA VAL A 238 6.05 -5.94 -12.30
C VAL A 238 5.56 -5.72 -13.72
N ALA A 239 5.52 -6.77 -14.55
CA ALA A 239 5.02 -6.71 -15.92
C ALA A 239 3.54 -6.28 -15.98
N SER A 240 2.68 -6.93 -15.20
CA SER A 240 1.24 -6.64 -15.21
C SER A 240 0.90 -5.27 -14.60
N ALA A 241 1.59 -4.90 -13.51
CA ALA A 241 1.35 -3.61 -12.86
C ALA A 241 1.86 -2.44 -13.71
N SER A 242 3.06 -2.54 -14.30
CA SER A 242 3.59 -1.50 -15.19
C SER A 242 2.78 -1.37 -16.48
N ALA A 243 2.31 -2.49 -17.06
CA ALA A 243 1.45 -2.44 -18.23
C ALA A 243 0.14 -1.67 -17.98
N ARG A 244 -0.47 -1.83 -16.80
CA ARG A 244 -1.65 -1.04 -16.41
C ARG A 244 -1.34 0.46 -16.28
N LEU A 245 -0.20 0.81 -15.68
CA LEU A 245 0.22 2.21 -15.56
C LEU A 245 0.50 2.84 -16.93
N LEU A 246 1.16 2.11 -17.82
CA LEU A 246 1.43 2.55 -19.19
C LEU A 246 0.13 2.78 -19.99
N ALA A 247 -0.81 1.85 -19.91
CA ALA A 247 -2.12 2.00 -20.53
C ALA A 247 -2.88 3.23 -20.01
N HIS A 248 -2.84 3.45 -18.70
CA HIS A 248 -3.44 4.65 -18.07
C HIS A 248 -2.77 5.95 -18.53
N SER A 249 -1.46 5.91 -18.80
CA SER A 249 -0.70 7.03 -19.33
C SER A 249 -0.85 7.21 -20.87
N GLY A 250 -1.70 6.43 -21.53
CA GLY A 250 -1.91 6.48 -22.98
C GLY A 250 -0.72 5.93 -23.81
N ILE A 251 0.12 5.09 -23.21
CA ILE A 251 1.30 4.51 -23.86
C ILE A 251 0.91 3.14 -24.45
N PRO A 252 1.01 2.95 -25.79
CA PRO A 252 0.53 1.73 -26.45
C PRO A 252 1.49 0.53 -26.30
N HIS A 253 2.72 0.78 -25.87
CA HIS A 253 3.76 -0.25 -25.76
C HIS A 253 3.88 -0.80 -24.35
N LYS A 254 4.01 -2.12 -24.23
CA LYS A 254 4.46 -2.79 -22.99
C LYS A 254 5.98 -2.70 -22.89
N ILE A 255 6.51 -2.82 -21.70
CA ILE A 255 7.96 -2.97 -21.50
C ILE A 255 8.38 -4.35 -22.04
N PRO A 256 9.43 -4.45 -22.87
CA PRO A 256 9.93 -5.74 -23.35
C PRO A 256 10.38 -6.63 -22.18
N ASP A 257 10.15 -7.94 -22.31
CA ASP A 257 10.46 -8.92 -21.28
C ASP A 257 11.93 -8.88 -20.88
N ALA A 258 12.83 -8.69 -21.82
CA ALA A 258 14.26 -8.55 -21.53
C ALA A 258 14.60 -7.34 -20.64
N VAL A 259 13.86 -6.24 -20.75
CA VAL A 259 14.04 -5.05 -19.89
C VAL A 259 13.46 -5.29 -18.49
N LEU A 260 12.32 -5.96 -18.42
CA LEU A 260 11.71 -6.36 -17.13
C LEU A 260 12.60 -7.35 -16.38
N GLU A 261 13.18 -8.32 -17.09
CA GLU A 261 14.13 -9.28 -16.52
C GLU A 261 15.36 -8.57 -15.92
N LEU A 262 15.98 -7.67 -16.68
CA LEU A 262 17.10 -6.84 -16.20
C LEU A 262 16.74 -6.05 -14.94
N LEU A 263 15.57 -5.42 -14.95
CA LEU A 263 15.08 -4.62 -13.83
C LEU A 263 14.89 -5.46 -12.58
N VAL A 264 14.16 -6.57 -12.67
CA VAL A 264 13.87 -7.44 -11.52
C VAL A 264 15.16 -8.09 -10.98
N HIS A 265 16.06 -8.55 -11.85
CA HIS A 265 17.37 -9.05 -11.43
C HIS A 265 18.18 -7.98 -10.69
N THR A 266 18.27 -6.77 -11.24
CA THR A 266 19.00 -5.66 -10.61
C THR A 266 18.46 -5.35 -9.21
N PHE A 267 17.12 -5.28 -9.06
CA PHE A 267 16.49 -4.99 -7.77
C PHE A 267 16.72 -6.11 -6.75
N ARG A 268 16.66 -7.36 -7.19
CA ARG A 268 16.89 -8.53 -6.32
C ARG A 268 18.36 -8.63 -5.88
N ASP A 269 19.31 -8.44 -6.79
CA ASP A 269 20.72 -8.48 -6.48
C ASP A 269 21.11 -7.39 -5.47
N LEU A 270 20.64 -6.16 -5.70
CA LEU A 270 20.92 -5.04 -4.81
C LEU A 270 20.22 -5.18 -3.45
N ARG A 271 19.06 -5.87 -3.39
CA ARG A 271 18.38 -6.22 -2.14
C ARG A 271 19.16 -7.30 -1.37
N ALA A 272 19.62 -8.36 -2.05
CA ALA A 272 20.34 -9.47 -1.45
C ALA A 272 21.71 -9.06 -0.91
N ASP A 273 22.41 -8.13 -1.56
CA ASP A 273 23.68 -7.59 -1.07
C ASP A 273 23.48 -6.79 0.24
N GLY A 274 22.29 -6.25 0.48
CA GLY A 274 21.91 -5.58 1.74
C GLY A 274 21.74 -6.52 2.94
N ASP A 275 21.47 -7.79 2.73
CA ASP A 275 21.23 -8.78 3.81
C ASP A 275 22.52 -9.42 4.35
N LYS A 276 23.65 -9.30 3.65
CA LYS A 276 24.94 -9.77 4.13
C LYS A 276 25.52 -8.76 5.12
N LYS A 277 25.62 -9.16 6.38
CA LYS A 277 26.03 -8.41 7.59
C LYS A 277 27.42 -7.74 7.56
N THR A 278 27.89 -7.20 6.46
CA THR A 278 29.04 -6.31 6.44
C THR A 278 28.53 -4.89 6.28
N SER A 279 28.60 -4.11 7.33
CA SER A 279 28.03 -2.76 7.51
C SER A 279 28.51 -1.68 6.52
N MET A 280 29.27 -2.04 5.51
CA MET A 280 29.84 -1.13 4.51
C MET A 280 29.22 -1.26 3.10
N ASP A 281 28.36 -2.27 2.83
CA ASP A 281 27.92 -2.58 1.47
C ASP A 281 26.40 -2.52 1.24
N THR A 282 25.60 -2.11 2.24
CA THR A 282 24.14 -1.98 2.07
C THR A 282 23.76 -0.66 1.42
N LEU A 283 22.92 -0.72 0.37
CA LEU A 283 22.28 0.48 -0.18
C LEU A 283 21.42 1.17 0.89
N SER A 284 21.40 2.49 0.89
CA SER A 284 20.52 3.28 1.75
C SER A 284 19.05 3.14 1.35
N ALA A 285 18.79 2.89 0.06
CA ALA A 285 17.47 2.69 -0.49
C ALA A 285 17.09 1.20 -0.48
N ILE A 286 15.87 0.90 -0.02
CA ILE A 286 15.29 -0.45 -0.09
C ILE A 286 14.75 -0.65 -1.50
N MET A 287 15.26 -1.68 -2.20
CA MET A 287 14.83 -2.03 -3.55
C MET A 287 13.52 -2.82 -3.51
N SER A 288 12.41 -2.11 -3.40
CA SER A 288 11.09 -2.72 -3.30
C SER A 288 10.47 -3.06 -4.67
N THR A 289 9.58 -4.04 -4.70
CA THR A 289 8.81 -4.38 -5.91
C THR A 289 7.95 -3.20 -6.41
N ALA A 290 7.46 -2.35 -5.50
CA ALA A 290 6.71 -1.14 -5.87
C ALA A 290 7.60 -0.13 -6.61
N GLU A 291 8.85 0.03 -6.18
CA GLU A 291 9.82 0.88 -6.89
C GLU A 291 10.19 0.27 -8.26
N ALA A 292 10.32 -1.07 -8.37
CA ALA A 292 10.53 -1.73 -9.66
C ALA A 292 9.38 -1.44 -10.64
N VAL A 293 8.12 -1.49 -10.19
CA VAL A 293 6.96 -1.10 -11.02
C VAL A 293 7.05 0.35 -11.48
N ASN A 294 7.44 1.26 -10.59
CA ASN A 294 7.61 2.68 -10.94
C ASN A 294 8.75 2.92 -11.94
N VAL A 295 9.86 2.21 -11.79
CA VAL A 295 10.97 2.28 -12.76
C VAL A 295 10.55 1.72 -14.11
N ALA A 296 9.86 0.58 -14.17
CA ALA A 296 9.32 0.03 -15.40
C ALA A 296 8.38 1.03 -16.10
N HIS A 297 7.48 1.68 -15.34
CA HIS A 297 6.63 2.74 -15.87
C HIS A 297 7.46 3.92 -16.41
N ALA A 298 8.47 4.39 -15.66
CA ALA A 298 9.35 5.49 -16.09
C ALA A 298 10.11 5.17 -17.38
N VAL A 299 10.58 3.93 -17.56
CA VAL A 299 11.19 3.46 -18.81
C VAL A 299 10.24 3.62 -19.99
N GLY A 300 8.98 3.20 -19.83
CA GLY A 300 7.97 3.35 -20.89
C GLY A 300 7.62 4.81 -21.18
N VAL A 301 7.44 5.63 -20.14
CA VAL A 301 7.20 7.08 -20.27
C VAL A 301 8.34 7.75 -21.04
N ARG A 302 9.58 7.48 -20.62
CA ARG A 302 10.77 8.01 -21.29
C ARG A 302 10.83 7.60 -22.77
N ALA A 303 10.72 6.31 -23.04
CA ALA A 303 10.85 5.77 -24.39
C ALA A 303 9.75 6.30 -25.33
N TRP A 304 8.52 6.41 -24.84
CA TRP A 304 7.40 6.87 -25.65
C TRP A 304 7.41 8.38 -25.88
N PHE A 305 7.42 9.18 -24.83
CA PHE A 305 7.26 10.63 -24.97
C PHE A 305 8.53 11.36 -25.43
N LEU A 306 9.73 10.79 -25.24
CA LEU A 306 10.96 11.39 -25.74
C LEU A 306 11.45 10.80 -27.08
N ALA A 307 11.14 9.53 -27.38
CA ALA A 307 11.70 8.86 -28.52
C ALA A 307 10.67 8.13 -29.40
N ASN A 308 9.38 8.13 -29.05
CA ASN A 308 8.28 7.50 -29.79
C ASN A 308 8.56 6.01 -30.12
N ARG A 309 9.07 5.26 -29.13
CA ARG A 309 9.39 3.83 -29.26
C ARG A 309 9.10 3.06 -27.98
N ALA A 310 9.26 1.74 -28.05
CA ALA A 310 9.24 0.89 -26.85
C ALA A 310 10.51 1.08 -25.99
N GLY A 311 10.43 0.72 -24.70
CA GLY A 311 11.56 0.80 -23.77
C GLY A 311 12.69 -0.14 -24.14
N GLU A 312 13.92 0.29 -23.89
CA GLU A 312 15.16 -0.45 -24.15
C GLU A 312 16.03 -0.57 -22.88
N PRO A 313 17.03 -1.49 -22.84
CA PRO A 313 17.96 -1.61 -21.71
C PRO A 313 18.69 -0.30 -21.37
N THR A 314 18.94 0.56 -22.35
CA THR A 314 19.57 1.87 -22.18
C THR A 314 18.69 2.85 -21.40
N ASP A 315 17.37 2.82 -21.60
CA ASP A 315 16.43 3.65 -20.85
C ASP A 315 16.36 3.23 -19.38
N LEU A 316 16.54 1.93 -19.12
CA LEU A 316 16.55 1.41 -17.75
C LEU A 316 17.68 2.04 -16.92
N VAL A 317 18.89 2.22 -17.52
CA VAL A 317 20.01 2.88 -16.83
C VAL A 317 19.65 4.30 -16.40
N ASP A 318 19.04 5.06 -17.30
CA ASP A 318 18.64 6.44 -17.03
C ASP A 318 17.54 6.53 -15.95
N CYS A 319 16.61 5.56 -15.91
CA CYS A 319 15.48 5.57 -14.98
C CYS A 319 15.81 5.00 -13.59
N ILE A 320 16.77 4.07 -13.50
CA ILE A 320 17.10 3.40 -12.24
C ILE A 320 17.96 4.26 -11.33
N ALA A 321 18.77 5.14 -11.89
CA ALA A 321 19.75 5.93 -11.15
C ALA A 321 19.12 6.73 -10.01
N GLY A 322 18.06 7.48 -10.29
CA GLY A 322 17.36 8.31 -9.29
C GLY A 322 16.58 7.52 -8.24
N THR A 323 16.28 6.25 -8.50
CA THR A 323 15.64 5.35 -7.52
C THR A 323 16.65 4.81 -6.53
N ILE A 324 17.86 4.47 -6.99
CA ILE A 324 18.93 3.87 -6.20
C ILE A 324 19.74 4.93 -5.47
N VAL A 325 20.21 5.95 -6.21
CA VAL A 325 21.05 7.02 -5.67
C VAL A 325 20.15 8.18 -5.24
N LYS A 326 19.90 8.30 -3.93
CA LYS A 326 19.09 9.39 -3.36
C LYS A 326 20.03 10.46 -2.78
N ASP A 327 20.33 10.34 -1.50
CA ASP A 327 21.08 11.31 -0.69
C ASP A 327 22.44 10.78 -0.21
N ASN A 328 22.78 9.53 -0.53
CA ASN A 328 24.03 8.88 -0.13
C ASN A 328 24.97 8.70 -1.33
N GLU A 329 26.09 9.39 -1.33
CA GLU A 329 27.10 9.28 -2.41
C GLU A 329 27.72 7.89 -2.52
N ASP A 330 27.78 7.12 -1.42
CA ASP A 330 28.27 5.74 -1.45
C ASP A 330 27.38 4.83 -2.32
N ASP A 331 26.09 5.10 -2.45
CA ASP A 331 25.18 4.31 -3.27
C ASP A 331 25.53 4.43 -4.76
N ARG A 332 26.10 5.57 -5.18
CA ARG A 332 26.62 5.75 -6.55
C ARG A 332 27.80 4.80 -6.82
N ALA A 333 28.74 4.71 -5.88
CA ALA A 333 29.88 3.82 -6.00
C ALA A 333 29.46 2.34 -5.98
N ARG A 334 28.43 2.01 -5.18
CA ARG A 334 27.86 0.65 -5.11
C ARG A 334 27.19 0.26 -6.41
N LEU A 335 26.38 1.16 -6.99
CA LEU A 335 25.71 0.93 -8.27
C LEU A 335 26.73 0.68 -9.38
N ARG A 336 27.80 1.49 -9.47
CA ARG A 336 28.88 1.28 -10.45
C ARG A 336 29.58 -0.08 -10.26
N ARG A 337 29.89 -0.47 -9.02
CA ARG A 337 30.46 -1.80 -8.69
C ARG A 337 29.54 -2.93 -9.12
N TYR A 338 28.22 -2.79 -8.90
CA TYR A 338 27.24 -3.78 -9.35
C TYR A 338 27.32 -4.01 -10.85
N PHE A 339 27.36 -2.93 -11.65
CA PHE A 339 27.49 -3.03 -13.10
C PHE A 339 28.78 -3.75 -13.52
N GLU A 340 29.90 -3.44 -12.89
CA GLU A 340 31.21 -4.06 -13.22
C GLU A 340 31.28 -5.53 -12.77
N GLN A 341 30.82 -5.84 -11.59
CA GLN A 341 31.01 -7.16 -10.98
C GLN A 341 29.91 -8.17 -11.32
N ARG A 342 28.70 -7.72 -11.62
CA ARG A 342 27.54 -8.58 -11.91
C ARG A 342 27.08 -8.44 -13.35
N VAL A 343 26.60 -7.26 -13.76
CA VAL A 343 26.06 -7.03 -15.10
C VAL A 343 27.05 -7.35 -16.20
N GLY A 344 28.31 -6.93 -16.06
CA GLY A 344 29.37 -7.16 -17.07
C GLY A 344 29.76 -8.62 -17.29
N LYS A 345 29.36 -9.56 -16.42
CA LYS A 345 29.63 -10.99 -16.57
C LYS A 345 28.67 -11.73 -17.49
N HIS A 346 27.50 -11.15 -17.73
CA HIS A 346 26.48 -11.74 -18.59
C HIS A 346 26.87 -11.56 -20.08
N LYS A 347 26.60 -12.59 -20.88
CA LYS A 347 26.98 -12.60 -22.32
C LYS A 347 25.80 -12.32 -23.27
N GLU A 348 24.58 -12.36 -22.75
CA GLU A 348 23.35 -12.14 -23.50
C GLU A 348 23.29 -10.69 -24.01
N ALA A 349 22.75 -10.50 -25.21
CA ALA A 349 22.76 -9.21 -25.91
C ALA A 349 22.11 -8.06 -25.10
N HIS A 350 21.00 -8.33 -24.41
CA HIS A 350 20.30 -7.33 -23.59
C HIS A 350 21.08 -6.93 -22.34
N TRP A 351 21.81 -7.89 -21.70
CA TRP A 351 22.72 -7.62 -20.61
C TRP A 351 23.92 -6.79 -21.06
N GLN A 352 24.48 -7.11 -22.23
CA GLN A 352 25.59 -6.35 -22.79
C GLN A 352 25.17 -4.91 -23.16
N ALA A 353 23.98 -4.71 -23.72
CA ALA A 353 23.44 -3.39 -23.99
C ALA A 353 23.25 -2.57 -22.70
N TYR A 354 22.73 -3.22 -21.63
CA TYR A 354 22.58 -2.64 -20.29
C TYR A 354 23.94 -2.25 -19.70
N TYR A 355 24.92 -3.14 -19.78
CA TYR A 355 26.28 -2.87 -19.31
C TYR A 355 26.96 -1.73 -20.06
N GLN A 356 26.85 -1.69 -21.37
CA GLN A 356 27.46 -0.63 -22.19
C GLN A 356 26.87 0.75 -21.85
N ALA A 357 25.60 0.82 -21.50
CA ALA A 357 24.94 2.07 -21.14
C ALA A 357 25.37 2.62 -19.76
N ARG A 358 26.17 1.89 -18.95
CA ARG A 358 26.60 2.30 -17.59
C ARG A 358 27.31 3.64 -17.53
N HIS A 359 27.89 4.13 -18.66
CA HIS A 359 28.51 5.45 -18.72
C HIS A 359 27.52 6.60 -18.49
N ARG A 360 26.20 6.31 -18.56
CA ARG A 360 25.12 7.26 -18.27
C ARG A 360 24.79 7.33 -16.77
N LEU A 361 25.33 6.43 -15.96
CA LEU A 361 25.17 6.51 -14.51
C LEU A 361 25.84 7.76 -13.96
N PRO A 362 25.18 8.46 -13.00
CA PRO A 362 25.69 9.69 -12.42
C PRO A 362 27.00 9.52 -11.67
#